data_2d834e1f4ceed969a29e804bc7e3dd99
#
_entry.id   2d834e1f4ceed969a29e804bc7e3dd99
#
_cell.length_a   1.000
_cell.length_b   1.000
_cell.length_c   1.000
_cell.angle_alpha   90.00
_cell.angle_beta   90.00
_cell.angle_gamma   90.00
#
_symmetry.space_group_name_H-M   'P 1'
#
loop_
_entity.id
_entity.type
_entity.pdbx_description
1 polymer ?
#
loop_
_entity_poly.entity_id
_entity_poly.type
_entity_poly.pdbx_seq_one_letter_code
_entity_poly.pdbx_strand_id
1 'polypeptide(L)'
;SALNPWERTQVARHEDRPKAKYFIENLFDDFILLSGDRFYGEDKSVLAGFAKFDNKSVLVIGQEKGENLEQRLERNFGMMRPEGYRKSIRLMLLANKFNIPIITFIDTPGAYPGIGAEERGQAEAIAKSIESCMNLKVPNISVIIGEGGSGGAIALASSSKVLMLENSIYSVISPEGCATILWRDPKKTLEAAKAMKLTSKELFDLKIVDQIIFEPTGGAHRDREGTLKNVRESLKKNLKDFENLNADEILAQRKNKFLQIGRDQGFVSKSDINSGLSFKRDNLYEKVMKNKTKVIGATLIVLLSAVLIYFL
;
A
#
# COMPACT_ATOMS: atom_id res chain seq x y z
N SER A 1 0.01 -18.09 -13.46
CA SER A 1 0.99 -17.46 -14.34
C SER A 1 2.01 -16.70 -13.52
N ALA A 2 3.27 -16.76 -13.91
CA ALA A 2 4.36 -16.11 -13.20
C ALA A 2 4.43 -14.62 -13.58
N LEU A 3 3.45 -13.81 -13.14
CA LEU A 3 3.49 -12.36 -13.32
C LEU A 3 4.68 -11.79 -12.54
N ASN A 4 5.46 -10.92 -13.20
CA ASN A 4 6.49 -10.15 -12.52
C ASN A 4 5.87 -9.03 -11.65
N PRO A 5 6.63 -8.39 -10.73
CA PRO A 5 6.10 -7.36 -9.83
C PRO A 5 5.47 -6.15 -10.54
N TRP A 6 5.98 -5.77 -11.70
CA TRP A 6 5.41 -4.69 -12.49
C TRP A 6 4.07 -5.09 -13.15
N GLU A 7 3.99 -6.29 -13.71
CA GLU A 7 2.74 -6.84 -14.25
C GLU A 7 1.67 -6.98 -13.17
N ARG A 8 2.04 -7.40 -11.95
CA ARG A 8 1.11 -7.41 -10.81
C ARG A 8 0.63 -6.00 -10.46
N THR A 9 1.49 -5.00 -10.53
CA THR A 9 1.09 -3.59 -10.36
C THR A 9 0.03 -3.18 -11.38
N GLN A 10 0.19 -3.59 -12.65
CA GLN A 10 -0.81 -3.31 -13.69
C GLN A 10 -2.15 -4.01 -13.40
N VAL A 11 -2.11 -5.28 -12.95
CA VAL A 11 -3.33 -6.01 -12.55
C VAL A 11 -3.99 -5.39 -11.32
N ALA A 12 -3.23 -4.93 -10.32
CA ALA A 12 -3.76 -4.22 -9.16
C ALA A 12 -4.50 -2.94 -9.53
N ARG A 13 -4.05 -2.28 -10.60
CA ARG A 13 -4.62 -1.03 -11.14
C ARG A 13 -5.68 -1.21 -12.20
N HIS A 14 -5.99 -2.45 -12.57
CA HIS A 14 -6.96 -2.71 -13.64
C HIS A 14 -8.28 -2.00 -13.38
N GLU A 15 -8.82 -1.31 -14.39
CA GLU A 15 -10.01 -0.47 -14.23
C GLU A 15 -11.25 -1.27 -13.79
N ASP A 16 -11.41 -2.50 -14.29
CA ASP A 16 -12.52 -3.40 -13.93
C ASP A 16 -12.31 -4.19 -12.64
N ARG A 17 -11.18 -3.99 -11.95
CA ARG A 17 -10.94 -4.64 -10.66
C ARG A 17 -12.00 -4.24 -9.65
N PRO A 18 -12.61 -5.18 -8.89
CA PRO A 18 -13.61 -4.87 -7.89
C PRO A 18 -13.09 -3.82 -6.90
N LYS A 19 -13.86 -2.73 -6.69
CA LYS A 19 -13.55 -1.65 -5.75
C LYS A 19 -14.19 -1.95 -4.38
N ALA A 20 -13.88 -1.12 -3.38
CA ALA A 20 -14.41 -1.29 -2.03
C ALA A 20 -15.94 -1.34 -1.99
N LYS A 21 -16.61 -0.50 -2.76
CA LYS A 21 -18.07 -0.49 -2.88
C LYS A 21 -18.63 -1.86 -3.27
N TYR A 22 -18.03 -2.53 -4.26
CA TYR A 22 -18.45 -3.87 -4.68
C TYR A 22 -18.39 -4.89 -3.54
N PHE A 23 -17.29 -4.91 -2.77
CA PHE A 23 -17.16 -5.79 -1.61
C PHE A 23 -18.16 -5.45 -0.52
N ILE A 24 -18.39 -4.16 -0.25
CA ILE A 24 -19.35 -3.71 0.78
C ILE A 24 -20.76 -4.18 0.41
N GLU A 25 -21.21 -3.97 -0.81
CA GLU A 25 -22.56 -4.28 -1.26
C GLU A 25 -22.85 -5.80 -1.36
N ASN A 26 -21.81 -6.63 -1.55
CA ASN A 26 -21.99 -8.07 -1.78
C ASN A 26 -21.53 -8.97 -0.63
N LEU A 27 -20.80 -8.44 0.36
CA LEU A 27 -20.37 -9.21 1.53
C LEU A 27 -21.22 -8.97 2.77
N PHE A 28 -21.85 -7.79 2.86
CA PHE A 28 -22.50 -7.33 4.07
C PHE A 28 -23.97 -7.03 3.85
N ASP A 29 -24.76 -7.30 4.88
CA ASP A 29 -26.17 -6.94 4.92
C ASP A 29 -26.36 -5.65 5.74
N ASP A 30 -27.45 -4.92 5.48
CA ASP A 30 -27.90 -3.73 6.23
C ASP A 30 -26.79 -2.65 6.39
N PHE A 31 -26.02 -2.38 5.33
CA PHE A 31 -24.97 -1.35 5.40
C PHE A 31 -25.57 0.06 5.55
N ILE A 32 -25.26 0.71 6.68
CA ILE A 32 -25.68 2.07 7.00
C ILE A 32 -24.46 2.98 6.85
N LEU A 33 -24.40 3.74 5.75
CA LEU A 33 -23.35 4.71 5.49
C LEU A 33 -23.40 5.86 6.49
N LEU A 34 -22.24 6.20 7.08
CA LEU A 34 -22.07 7.32 7.99
C LEU A 34 -21.10 8.33 7.42
N SER A 35 -21.56 9.58 7.31
CA SER A 35 -20.82 10.67 6.67
C SER A 35 -20.22 11.65 7.67
N GLY A 36 -19.18 12.36 7.23
CA GLY A 36 -18.57 13.49 7.91
C GLY A 36 -17.64 13.13 9.07
N ASP A 37 -16.60 13.94 9.23
CA ASP A 37 -15.61 13.82 10.30
C ASP A 37 -16.04 14.50 11.61
N ARG A 38 -17.15 15.24 11.60
CA ARG A 38 -17.65 16.10 12.70
C ARG A 38 -16.75 17.29 13.00
N PHE A 39 -15.88 17.64 12.07
CA PHE A 39 -14.94 18.75 12.24
C PHE A 39 -14.94 19.70 11.04
N TYR A 40 -14.76 19.16 9.81
CA TYR A 40 -14.69 19.97 8.59
C TYR A 40 -15.71 19.53 7.54
N GLY A 41 -15.79 18.26 7.21
CA GLY A 41 -16.66 17.83 6.13
C GLY A 41 -16.67 16.34 5.83
N GLU A 42 -17.13 16.01 4.64
CA GLU A 42 -17.17 14.65 4.10
C GLU A 42 -16.03 14.42 3.12
N ASP A 43 -15.49 13.22 3.16
CA ASP A 43 -14.56 12.72 2.15
C ASP A 43 -15.17 11.52 1.41
N LYS A 44 -15.48 11.71 0.13
CA LYS A 44 -16.10 10.70 -0.71
C LYS A 44 -15.14 9.57 -1.13
N SER A 45 -13.84 9.73 -0.89
CA SER A 45 -12.83 8.70 -1.17
C SER A 45 -12.87 7.55 -0.16
N VAL A 46 -13.69 7.65 0.90
CA VAL A 46 -13.88 6.57 1.86
C VAL A 46 -15.35 6.36 2.16
N LEU A 47 -15.80 5.12 2.00
CA LEU A 47 -17.10 4.63 2.45
C LEU A 47 -16.92 4.02 3.83
N ALA A 48 -17.70 4.47 4.82
CA ALA A 48 -17.59 3.92 6.16
C ALA A 48 -18.97 3.86 6.83
N GLY A 49 -19.25 2.76 7.52
CA GLY A 49 -20.55 2.55 8.13
C GLY A 49 -20.66 1.22 8.85
N PHE A 50 -21.75 1.04 9.58
CA PHE A 50 -22.05 -0.22 10.23
C PHE A 50 -22.87 -1.13 9.32
N ALA A 51 -22.63 -2.43 9.43
CA ALA A 51 -23.28 -3.46 8.63
C ALA A 51 -23.40 -4.76 9.42
N LYS A 52 -23.96 -5.80 8.80
CA LYS A 52 -23.93 -7.16 9.31
C LYS A 52 -23.06 -8.05 8.43
N PHE A 53 -22.23 -8.86 9.06
CA PHE A 53 -21.47 -9.93 8.42
C PHE A 53 -21.80 -11.26 9.14
N ASP A 54 -22.38 -12.21 8.43
CA ASP A 54 -22.90 -13.46 9.01
C ASP A 54 -23.75 -13.19 10.28
N ASN A 55 -24.70 -12.26 10.19
CA ASN A 55 -25.61 -11.78 11.26
C ASN A 55 -24.92 -11.10 12.48
N LYS A 56 -23.62 -10.88 12.47
CA LYS A 56 -22.88 -10.13 13.50
C LYS A 56 -22.64 -8.71 13.05
N SER A 57 -22.84 -7.73 13.94
CA SER A 57 -22.54 -6.33 13.64
C SER A 57 -21.04 -6.12 13.41
N VAL A 58 -20.71 -5.38 12.38
CA VAL A 58 -19.33 -4.99 12.02
C VAL A 58 -19.28 -3.52 11.61
N LEU A 59 -18.16 -2.86 11.86
CA LEU A 59 -17.82 -1.60 11.18
C LEU A 59 -17.08 -1.94 9.89
N VAL A 60 -17.53 -1.36 8.79
CA VAL A 60 -16.86 -1.50 7.49
C VAL A 60 -16.33 -0.15 7.05
N ILE A 61 -15.06 -0.11 6.63
CA ILE A 61 -14.38 1.07 6.08
C ILE A 61 -13.75 0.66 4.75
N GLY A 62 -14.04 1.37 3.65
CA GLY A 62 -13.49 1.06 2.34
C GLY A 62 -12.96 2.30 1.64
N GLN A 63 -11.70 2.27 1.21
CA GLN A 63 -11.16 3.29 0.30
C GLN A 63 -11.74 3.03 -1.09
N GLU A 64 -12.41 4.04 -1.64
CA GLU A 64 -13.20 3.91 -2.86
C GLU A 64 -12.65 4.79 -3.96
N LYS A 65 -12.20 4.17 -5.05
CA LYS A 65 -11.65 4.87 -6.22
C LYS A 65 -12.71 5.39 -7.18
N GLY A 66 -13.89 4.80 -7.18
CA GLY A 66 -14.92 5.04 -8.21
C GLY A 66 -14.77 4.17 -9.45
N GLU A 67 -15.87 3.97 -10.16
CA GLU A 67 -15.95 3.05 -11.31
C GLU A 67 -15.63 3.73 -12.64
N ASN A 68 -16.02 4.99 -12.80
CA ASN A 68 -15.78 5.80 -13.99
C ASN A 68 -14.92 7.03 -13.68
N LEU A 69 -14.48 7.76 -14.69
CA LEU A 69 -13.58 8.91 -14.54
C LEU A 69 -14.17 10.01 -13.64
N GLU A 70 -15.47 10.32 -13.79
CA GLU A 70 -16.15 11.33 -12.97
C GLU A 70 -16.12 10.96 -11.48
N GLN A 71 -16.50 9.74 -11.16
CA GLN A 71 -16.43 9.22 -9.79
C GLN A 71 -15.00 9.15 -9.25
N ARG A 72 -14.03 8.80 -10.10
CA ARG A 72 -12.61 8.77 -9.70
C ARG A 72 -12.09 10.16 -9.34
N LEU A 73 -12.46 11.19 -10.11
CA LEU A 73 -12.11 12.58 -9.81
C LEU A 73 -12.78 13.03 -8.52
N GLU A 74 -14.08 12.75 -8.35
CA GLU A 74 -14.83 13.09 -7.13
C GLU A 74 -14.24 12.43 -5.86
N ARG A 75 -13.72 11.21 -6.00
CA ARG A 75 -13.13 10.41 -4.92
C ARG A 75 -11.60 10.50 -4.83
N ASN A 76 -11.00 11.47 -5.50
CA ASN A 76 -9.55 11.66 -5.56
C ASN A 76 -8.78 10.34 -5.85
N PHE A 77 -9.31 9.46 -6.72
CA PHE A 77 -8.73 8.14 -7.02
C PHE A 77 -8.50 7.26 -5.78
N GLY A 78 -9.32 7.39 -4.76
CA GLY A 78 -9.16 6.67 -3.49
C GLY A 78 -8.14 7.31 -2.53
N MET A 79 -7.61 8.47 -2.86
CA MET A 79 -6.70 9.21 -1.98
C MET A 79 -7.48 10.02 -0.96
N MET A 80 -7.43 9.57 0.30
CA MET A 80 -8.15 10.21 1.39
C MET A 80 -7.53 11.57 1.75
N ARG A 81 -8.42 12.52 2.03
CA ARG A 81 -8.11 13.80 2.68
C ARG A 81 -8.15 13.65 4.20
N PRO A 82 -7.72 14.66 5.00
CA PRO A 82 -7.76 14.59 6.46
C PRO A 82 -9.14 14.21 7.02
N GLU A 83 -10.21 14.67 6.38
CA GLU A 83 -11.60 14.40 6.76
C GLU A 83 -11.92 12.90 6.68
N GLY A 84 -11.39 12.19 5.68
CA GLY A 84 -11.58 10.76 5.52
C GLY A 84 -10.92 9.96 6.65
N TYR A 85 -9.69 10.30 7.03
CA TYR A 85 -9.02 9.67 8.18
C TYR A 85 -9.74 9.99 9.49
N ARG A 86 -10.15 11.24 9.73
CA ARG A 86 -10.89 11.62 10.94
C ARG A 86 -12.24 10.91 11.02
N LYS A 87 -12.98 10.80 9.91
CA LYS A 87 -14.20 9.99 9.83
C LYS A 87 -13.95 8.54 10.22
N SER A 88 -12.89 7.93 9.67
CA SER A 88 -12.50 6.56 9.98
C SER A 88 -12.15 6.41 11.47
N ILE A 89 -11.36 7.32 12.04
CA ILE A 89 -11.01 7.35 13.48
C ILE A 89 -12.28 7.41 14.33
N ARG A 90 -13.17 8.36 14.04
CA ARG A 90 -14.42 8.55 14.78
C ARG A 90 -15.25 7.25 14.82
N LEU A 91 -15.37 6.58 13.69
CA LEU A 91 -16.14 5.33 13.59
C LEU A 91 -15.42 4.15 14.24
N MET A 92 -14.10 4.05 14.11
CA MET A 92 -13.30 3.05 14.81
C MET A 92 -13.43 3.16 16.34
N LEU A 93 -13.38 4.37 16.87
CA LEU A 93 -13.58 4.61 18.30
C LEU A 93 -15.01 4.26 18.75
N LEU A 94 -16.01 4.53 17.90
CA LEU A 94 -17.39 4.12 18.18
C LEU A 94 -17.55 2.59 18.18
N ALA A 95 -16.98 1.90 17.18
CA ALA A 95 -16.97 0.43 17.12
C ALA A 95 -16.27 -0.17 18.34
N ASN A 96 -15.12 0.40 18.73
CA ASN A 96 -14.38 -0.02 19.92
C ASN A 96 -15.21 0.11 21.20
N LYS A 97 -15.97 1.20 21.34
CA LYS A 97 -16.86 1.43 22.49
C LYS A 97 -17.96 0.36 22.60
N PHE A 98 -18.47 -0.12 21.49
CA PHE A 98 -19.55 -1.11 21.44
C PHE A 98 -19.05 -2.55 21.21
N ASN A 99 -17.76 -2.80 21.29
CA ASN A 99 -17.14 -4.10 21.05
C ASN A 99 -17.48 -4.70 19.67
N ILE A 100 -17.53 -3.85 18.64
CA ILE A 100 -17.84 -4.23 17.25
C ILE A 100 -16.56 -4.43 16.47
N PRO A 101 -16.33 -5.60 15.85
CA PRO A 101 -15.17 -5.84 14.97
C PRO A 101 -15.16 -4.89 13.77
N ILE A 102 -13.95 -4.62 13.26
CA ILE A 102 -13.72 -3.68 12.18
C ILE A 102 -13.12 -4.40 10.97
N ILE A 103 -13.69 -4.17 9.80
CA ILE A 103 -13.20 -4.69 8.52
C ILE A 103 -12.89 -3.49 7.61
N THR A 104 -11.69 -3.49 7.03
CA THR A 104 -11.22 -2.39 6.19
C THR A 104 -10.81 -2.89 4.81
N PHE A 105 -11.29 -2.26 3.75
CA PHE A 105 -10.85 -2.51 2.37
C PHE A 105 -9.93 -1.39 1.92
N ILE A 106 -8.73 -1.73 1.48
CA ILE A 106 -7.67 -0.78 1.12
C ILE A 106 -7.45 -0.82 -0.39
N ASP A 107 -7.68 0.31 -1.03
CA ASP A 107 -7.37 0.54 -2.44
C ASP A 107 -7.08 2.02 -2.69
N THR A 108 -5.84 2.42 -2.50
CA THR A 108 -5.38 3.80 -2.68
C THR A 108 -3.94 3.84 -3.19
N PRO A 109 -3.60 4.76 -4.11
CA PRO A 109 -2.22 5.02 -4.47
C PRO A 109 -1.44 5.78 -3.39
N GLY A 110 -2.13 6.37 -2.40
CA GLY A 110 -1.53 7.14 -1.31
C GLY A 110 -2.52 8.08 -0.62
N ALA A 111 -2.01 8.97 0.20
CA ALA A 111 -2.77 10.08 0.77
C ALA A 111 -2.92 11.20 -0.26
N TYR A 112 -4.00 11.98 -0.19
CA TYR A 112 -4.20 13.11 -1.10
C TYR A 112 -3.14 14.20 -0.89
N PRO A 113 -2.36 14.59 -1.93
CA PRO A 113 -1.19 15.45 -1.79
C PRO A 113 -1.51 16.95 -1.99
N GLY A 114 -2.78 17.36 -2.01
CA GLY A 114 -3.17 18.73 -2.30
C GLY A 114 -2.94 19.68 -1.14
N ILE A 115 -2.66 20.98 -1.44
CA ILE A 115 -2.41 22.06 -0.45
C ILE A 115 -3.51 22.10 0.61
N GLY A 116 -4.79 22.06 0.22
CA GLY A 116 -5.89 22.07 1.18
C GLY A 116 -5.93 20.88 2.13
N ALA A 117 -5.31 19.74 1.80
CA ALA A 117 -5.14 18.64 2.74
C ALA A 117 -4.01 18.92 3.74
N GLU A 118 -2.90 19.48 3.28
CA GLU A 118 -1.79 19.88 4.16
C GLU A 118 -2.25 20.95 5.16
N GLU A 119 -2.96 21.98 4.70
CA GLU A 119 -3.53 23.04 5.56
C GLU A 119 -4.46 22.50 6.65
N ARG A 120 -5.16 21.39 6.38
CA ARG A 120 -6.08 20.75 7.34
C ARG A 120 -5.46 19.59 8.11
N GLY A 121 -4.13 19.44 8.05
CA GLY A 121 -3.37 18.50 8.87
C GLY A 121 -3.38 17.08 8.35
N GLN A 122 -3.03 16.86 7.07
CA GLN A 122 -2.97 15.53 6.44
C GLN A 122 -2.08 14.55 7.22
N ALA A 123 -0.85 14.97 7.54
CA ALA A 123 0.11 14.13 8.26
C ALA A 123 -0.39 13.77 9.67
N GLU A 124 -0.98 14.72 10.37
CA GLU A 124 -1.56 14.51 11.71
C GLU A 124 -2.73 13.52 11.65
N ALA A 125 -3.64 13.68 10.68
CA ALA A 125 -4.78 12.79 10.53
C ALA A 125 -4.36 11.34 10.22
N ILE A 126 -3.33 11.14 9.40
CA ILE A 126 -2.73 9.83 9.13
C ILE A 126 -2.13 9.24 10.42
N ALA A 127 -1.30 10.01 11.14
CA ALA A 127 -0.67 9.55 12.37
C ALA A 127 -1.70 9.15 13.43
N LYS A 128 -2.75 9.97 13.61
CA LYS A 128 -3.86 9.66 14.52
C LYS A 128 -4.67 8.44 14.09
N SER A 129 -4.81 8.17 12.80
CA SER A 129 -5.45 6.95 12.31
C SER A 129 -4.64 5.71 12.66
N ILE A 130 -3.32 5.74 12.45
CA ILE A 130 -2.41 4.67 12.86
C ILE A 130 -2.50 4.43 14.38
N GLU A 131 -2.39 5.50 15.18
CA GLU A 131 -2.49 5.44 16.64
C GLU A 131 -3.83 4.82 17.08
N SER A 132 -4.93 5.23 16.46
CA SER A 132 -6.26 4.69 16.74
C SER A 132 -6.33 3.20 16.41
N CYS A 133 -5.91 2.78 15.22
CA CYS A 133 -5.85 1.36 14.82
C CYS A 133 -5.06 0.53 15.83
N MET A 134 -3.89 1.03 16.28
CA MET A 134 -3.00 0.33 17.21
C MET A 134 -3.57 0.21 18.63
N ASN A 135 -4.47 1.10 19.04
CA ASN A 135 -5.05 1.12 20.37
C ASN A 135 -6.46 0.51 20.49
N LEU A 136 -7.04 0.03 19.39
CA LEU A 136 -8.33 -0.67 19.42
C LEU A 136 -8.25 -1.93 20.30
N LYS A 137 -9.31 -2.18 21.05
CA LYS A 137 -9.50 -3.39 21.87
C LYS A 137 -10.43 -4.41 21.20
N VAL A 138 -10.85 -4.12 19.99
CA VAL A 138 -11.65 -5.03 19.13
C VAL A 138 -10.78 -5.56 17.98
N PRO A 139 -11.14 -6.70 17.37
CA PRO A 139 -10.51 -7.17 16.16
C PRO A 139 -10.64 -6.14 15.05
N ASN A 140 -9.54 -5.84 14.37
CA ASN A 140 -9.57 -5.10 13.11
C ASN A 140 -8.79 -5.87 12.05
N ILE A 141 -9.44 -6.09 10.91
CA ILE A 141 -8.92 -6.86 9.78
C ILE A 141 -8.91 -5.95 8.56
N SER A 142 -7.75 -5.80 7.95
CA SER A 142 -7.60 -5.02 6.73
C SER A 142 -7.36 -5.94 5.54
N VAL A 143 -8.02 -5.68 4.43
CA VAL A 143 -7.88 -6.41 3.17
C VAL A 143 -7.39 -5.45 2.10
N ILE A 144 -6.18 -5.67 1.60
CA ILE A 144 -5.64 -4.91 0.46
C ILE A 144 -6.21 -5.52 -0.81
N ILE A 145 -7.12 -4.79 -1.46
CA ILE A 145 -7.88 -5.28 -2.62
C ILE A 145 -7.33 -4.82 -3.97
N GLY A 146 -6.48 -3.81 -3.98
CA GLY A 146 -5.84 -3.25 -5.18
C GLY A 146 -4.48 -2.66 -4.84
N GLU A 147 -4.38 -1.35 -4.77
CA GLU A 147 -3.16 -0.67 -4.35
C GLU A 147 -3.20 -0.33 -2.85
N GLY A 148 -2.18 -0.76 -2.13
CA GLY A 148 -1.91 -0.32 -0.76
C GLY A 148 -0.78 0.72 -0.76
N GLY A 149 -1.08 1.99 -1.05
CA GLY A 149 -0.08 3.04 -1.23
C GLY A 149 0.23 3.83 0.04
N SER A 150 1.49 3.83 0.47
CA SER A 150 2.10 4.77 1.41
C SER A 150 1.31 4.99 2.71
N GLY A 151 1.33 6.22 3.24
CA GLY A 151 0.59 6.65 4.42
C GLY A 151 -0.92 6.45 4.29
N GLY A 152 -1.46 6.54 3.06
CA GLY A 152 -2.88 6.30 2.79
C GLY A 152 -3.34 4.89 3.11
N ALA A 153 -2.49 3.91 2.87
CA ALA A 153 -2.77 2.51 3.19
C ALA A 153 -2.47 2.19 4.66
N ILE A 154 -1.28 2.56 5.17
CA ILE A 154 -0.87 2.19 6.53
C ILE A 154 -1.76 2.81 7.61
N ALA A 155 -2.38 3.97 7.32
CA ALA A 155 -3.35 4.62 8.19
C ALA A 155 -4.52 3.72 8.60
N LEU A 156 -4.86 2.74 7.77
CA LEU A 156 -5.93 1.76 8.00
C LEU A 156 -5.41 0.32 8.12
N ALA A 157 -4.20 0.03 7.60
CA ALA A 157 -3.59 -1.30 7.63
C ALA A 157 -2.81 -1.60 8.92
N SER A 158 -2.74 -0.66 9.87
CA SER A 158 -2.17 -0.90 11.20
C SER A 158 -3.13 -1.76 12.05
N SER A 159 -3.41 -2.98 11.57
CA SER A 159 -4.52 -3.82 12.00
C SER A 159 -4.05 -5.15 12.61
N SER A 160 -4.95 -5.84 13.34
CA SER A 160 -4.69 -7.15 13.94
C SER A 160 -4.32 -8.19 12.90
N LYS A 161 -5.00 -8.16 11.74
CA LYS A 161 -4.70 -8.99 10.57
C LYS A 161 -4.67 -8.12 9.32
N VAL A 162 -3.64 -8.30 8.50
CA VAL A 162 -3.52 -7.71 7.17
C VAL A 162 -3.63 -8.82 6.14
N LEU A 163 -4.72 -8.86 5.42
CA LEU A 163 -4.96 -9.78 4.31
C LEU A 163 -4.70 -9.05 3.00
N MET A 164 -4.32 -9.77 1.98
CA MET A 164 -4.00 -9.17 0.69
C MET A 164 -4.44 -10.06 -0.45
N LEU A 165 -5.15 -9.52 -1.44
CA LEU A 165 -5.44 -10.23 -2.67
C LEU A 165 -4.15 -10.54 -3.42
N GLU A 166 -4.10 -11.69 -4.08
CA GLU A 166 -2.88 -12.25 -4.71
C GLU A 166 -2.18 -11.27 -5.66
N ASN A 167 -2.97 -10.54 -6.48
CA ASN A 167 -2.44 -9.59 -7.46
C ASN A 167 -2.55 -8.12 -7.00
N SER A 168 -2.75 -7.88 -5.72
CA SER A 168 -2.61 -6.54 -5.13
C SER A 168 -1.15 -6.19 -4.91
N ILE A 169 -0.88 -4.91 -4.65
CA ILE A 169 0.43 -4.40 -4.25
C ILE A 169 0.33 -3.60 -2.94
N TYR A 170 1.40 -3.64 -2.13
CA TYR A 170 1.49 -2.84 -0.92
C TYR A 170 2.90 -2.28 -0.78
N SER A 171 3.04 -0.96 -0.77
CA SER A 171 4.35 -0.30 -0.83
C SER A 171 4.30 1.13 -0.29
N VAL A 172 5.48 1.65 0.07
CA VAL A 172 5.64 3.03 0.56
C VAL A 172 5.51 4.08 -0.54
N ILE A 173 5.77 3.70 -1.80
CA ILE A 173 5.74 4.58 -2.96
C ILE A 173 5.40 3.76 -4.21
N SER A 174 4.96 4.40 -5.28
CA SER A 174 4.75 3.70 -6.56
C SER A 174 6.11 3.27 -7.20
N PRO A 175 6.15 2.18 -7.98
CA PRO A 175 7.37 1.78 -8.70
C PRO A 175 7.95 2.88 -9.58
N GLU A 176 7.09 3.67 -10.24
CA GLU A 176 7.47 4.82 -11.06
C GLU A 176 8.14 5.92 -10.23
N GLY A 177 7.54 6.24 -9.08
CA GLY A 177 8.11 7.21 -8.13
C GLY A 177 9.45 6.74 -7.59
N CYS A 178 9.57 5.47 -7.23
CA CYS A 178 10.80 4.85 -6.78
C CYS A 178 11.89 4.91 -7.86
N ALA A 179 11.56 4.56 -9.12
CA ALA A 179 12.47 4.64 -10.25
C ALA A 179 12.99 6.06 -10.47
N THR A 180 12.10 7.05 -10.40
CA THR A 180 12.45 8.46 -10.57
C THR A 180 13.38 8.97 -9.47
N ILE A 181 13.09 8.63 -8.20
CA ILE A 181 13.87 9.10 -7.05
C ILE A 181 15.23 8.40 -6.97
N LEU A 182 15.26 7.06 -7.06
CA LEU A 182 16.48 6.29 -6.82
C LEU A 182 17.39 6.20 -8.05
N TRP A 183 16.81 6.00 -9.23
CA TRP A 183 17.58 5.85 -10.48
C TRP A 183 17.60 7.10 -11.33
N ARG A 184 16.75 8.08 -11.05
CA ARG A 184 16.55 9.28 -11.90
C ARG A 184 16.22 8.91 -13.36
N ASP A 185 15.62 7.74 -13.55
CA ASP A 185 15.25 7.19 -14.84
C ASP A 185 13.90 6.48 -14.74
N PRO A 186 12.79 7.06 -15.27
CA PRO A 186 11.48 6.45 -15.26
C PRO A 186 11.41 5.09 -15.98
N LYS A 187 12.35 4.79 -16.87
CA LYS A 187 12.43 3.51 -17.58
C LYS A 187 12.81 2.34 -16.65
N LYS A 188 13.30 2.62 -15.44
CA LYS A 188 13.72 1.64 -14.44
C LYS A 188 12.57 1.17 -13.54
N THR A 189 11.32 1.36 -13.95
CA THR A 189 10.13 0.97 -13.18
C THR A 189 10.08 -0.52 -12.85
N LEU A 190 10.48 -1.40 -13.76
CA LEU A 190 10.52 -2.85 -13.50
C LEU A 190 11.57 -3.21 -12.45
N GLU A 191 12.76 -2.62 -12.54
CA GLU A 191 13.83 -2.82 -11.56
C GLU A 191 13.41 -2.28 -10.18
N ALA A 192 12.76 -1.11 -10.16
CA ALA A 192 12.20 -0.55 -8.93
C ALA A 192 11.15 -1.49 -8.32
N ALA A 193 10.18 -1.97 -9.10
CA ALA A 193 9.15 -2.89 -8.63
C ALA A 193 9.74 -4.18 -8.03
N LYS A 194 10.79 -4.74 -8.64
CA LYS A 194 11.52 -5.91 -8.11
C LYS A 194 12.25 -5.60 -6.81
N ALA A 195 12.92 -4.44 -6.72
CA ALA A 195 13.67 -4.04 -5.53
C ALA A 195 12.77 -3.75 -4.33
N MET A 196 11.57 -3.23 -4.56
CA MET A 196 10.63 -2.82 -3.51
C MET A 196 9.95 -3.98 -2.77
N LYS A 197 9.95 -5.20 -3.31
CA LYS A 197 9.30 -6.37 -2.73
C LYS A 197 7.84 -6.11 -2.34
N LEU A 198 7.07 -5.57 -3.30
CA LEU A 198 5.72 -5.04 -3.07
C LEU A 198 4.58 -6.06 -3.31
N THR A 199 4.91 -7.27 -3.73
CA THR A 199 3.91 -8.30 -4.06
C THR A 199 3.40 -9.03 -2.82
N SER A 200 2.19 -9.60 -2.91
CA SER A 200 1.56 -10.34 -1.81
C SER A 200 2.46 -11.46 -1.27
N LYS A 201 3.14 -12.19 -2.15
CA LYS A 201 4.04 -13.28 -1.76
C LYS A 201 5.26 -12.78 -0.99
N GLU A 202 5.95 -11.76 -1.51
CA GLU A 202 7.13 -11.19 -0.85
C GLU A 202 6.77 -10.60 0.52
N LEU A 203 5.63 -9.92 0.63
CA LEU A 203 5.17 -9.33 1.89
C LEU A 203 4.69 -10.37 2.91
N PHE A 204 4.14 -11.49 2.44
CA PHE A 204 3.81 -12.63 3.29
C PHE A 204 5.08 -13.30 3.82
N ASP A 205 6.08 -13.53 2.98
CA ASP A 205 7.37 -14.09 3.37
C ASP A 205 8.10 -13.18 4.39
N LEU A 206 7.93 -11.84 4.27
CA LEU A 206 8.44 -10.84 5.23
C LEU A 206 7.57 -10.67 6.49
N LYS A 207 6.47 -11.43 6.64
CA LYS A 207 5.53 -11.36 7.76
C LYS A 207 4.85 -9.98 7.93
N ILE A 208 4.77 -9.20 6.86
CA ILE A 208 4.04 -7.92 6.82
C ILE A 208 2.55 -8.17 6.57
N VAL A 209 2.25 -9.15 5.72
CA VAL A 209 0.91 -9.63 5.39
C VAL A 209 0.68 -10.98 6.09
N ASP A 210 -0.47 -11.14 6.73
CA ASP A 210 -0.81 -12.34 7.51
C ASP A 210 -1.41 -13.45 6.64
N GLN A 211 -2.06 -13.11 5.53
CA GLN A 211 -2.66 -14.06 4.61
C GLN A 211 -2.76 -13.51 3.19
N ILE A 212 -2.44 -14.36 2.22
CA ILE A 212 -2.75 -14.12 0.81
C ILE A 212 -4.12 -14.71 0.51
N ILE A 213 -5.00 -13.90 -0.08
CA ILE A 213 -6.28 -14.36 -0.62
C ILE A 213 -6.08 -14.60 -2.11
N PHE A 214 -6.15 -15.86 -2.53
CA PHE A 214 -5.94 -16.23 -3.92
C PHE A 214 -7.05 -15.68 -4.82
N GLU A 215 -6.66 -15.21 -5.98
CA GLU A 215 -7.58 -14.74 -7.01
C GLU A 215 -7.85 -15.86 -8.03
N PRO A 216 -9.03 -15.89 -8.65
CA PRO A 216 -9.29 -16.77 -9.78
C PRO A 216 -8.30 -16.54 -10.93
N THR A 217 -8.15 -17.53 -11.80
CA THR A 217 -7.25 -17.44 -12.96
C THR A 217 -7.60 -16.23 -13.82
N GLY A 218 -6.62 -15.38 -14.07
CA GLY A 218 -6.78 -14.13 -14.80
C GLY A 218 -7.02 -12.88 -13.93
N GLY A 219 -7.18 -13.05 -12.60
CA GLY A 219 -7.31 -11.95 -11.64
C GLY A 219 -8.75 -11.63 -11.23
N ALA A 220 -8.90 -10.82 -10.19
CA ALA A 220 -10.18 -10.49 -9.56
C ALA A 220 -11.22 -9.85 -10.51
N HIS A 221 -10.78 -9.17 -11.56
CA HIS A 221 -11.67 -8.55 -12.56
C HIS A 221 -12.29 -9.58 -13.51
N ARG A 222 -11.69 -10.77 -13.68
CA ARG A 222 -12.20 -11.83 -14.55
C ARG A 222 -13.30 -12.66 -13.90
N ASP A 223 -13.16 -12.87 -12.59
CA ASP A 223 -14.16 -13.61 -11.80
C ASP A 223 -14.34 -12.89 -10.45
N ARG A 224 -15.27 -11.95 -10.46
CA ARG A 224 -15.61 -11.14 -9.27
C ARG A 224 -16.29 -11.98 -8.19
N GLU A 225 -17.14 -12.94 -8.57
CA GLU A 225 -17.88 -13.80 -7.63
C GLU A 225 -16.94 -14.78 -6.92
N GLY A 226 -16.04 -15.44 -7.65
CA GLY A 226 -15.01 -16.29 -7.07
C GLY A 226 -14.09 -15.53 -6.12
N THR A 227 -13.72 -14.31 -6.50
CA THR A 227 -12.94 -13.42 -5.62
C THR A 227 -13.71 -13.06 -4.36
N LEU A 228 -14.98 -12.70 -4.50
CA LEU A 228 -15.87 -12.36 -3.37
C LEU A 228 -16.00 -13.53 -2.38
N LYS A 229 -16.18 -14.74 -2.89
CA LYS A 229 -16.24 -15.97 -2.08
C LYS A 229 -14.97 -16.17 -1.28
N ASN A 230 -13.79 -16.05 -1.93
CA ASN A 230 -12.50 -16.22 -1.26
C ASN A 230 -12.27 -15.16 -0.17
N VAL A 231 -12.70 -13.92 -0.41
CA VAL A 231 -12.63 -12.84 0.59
C VAL A 231 -13.58 -13.14 1.77
N ARG A 232 -14.83 -13.57 1.51
CA ARG A 232 -15.79 -13.95 2.55
C ARG A 232 -15.24 -15.05 3.46
N GLU A 233 -14.73 -16.13 2.87
CA GLU A 233 -14.16 -17.24 3.62
C GLU A 233 -12.94 -16.82 4.45
N SER A 234 -12.07 -15.97 3.89
CA SER A 234 -10.90 -15.44 4.59
C SER A 234 -11.29 -14.55 5.76
N LEU A 235 -12.26 -13.65 5.59
CA LEU A 235 -12.76 -12.79 6.66
C LEU A 235 -13.39 -13.63 7.78
N LYS A 236 -14.23 -14.60 7.44
CA LYS A 236 -14.88 -15.51 8.40
C LYS A 236 -13.85 -16.28 9.23
N LYS A 237 -12.84 -16.86 8.57
CA LYS A 237 -11.75 -17.56 9.24
C LYS A 237 -10.99 -16.65 10.21
N ASN A 238 -10.58 -15.47 9.76
CA ASN A 238 -9.76 -14.57 10.57
C ASN A 238 -10.56 -13.91 11.70
N LEU A 239 -11.85 -13.65 11.54
CA LEU A 239 -12.70 -13.17 12.65
C LEU A 239 -12.85 -14.24 13.75
N LYS A 240 -12.94 -15.51 13.35
CA LYS A 240 -13.03 -16.63 14.30
C LYS A 240 -11.80 -16.76 15.20
N ASP A 241 -10.62 -16.40 14.71
CA ASP A 241 -9.38 -16.42 15.49
C ASP A 241 -9.44 -15.52 16.75
N PHE A 242 -10.36 -14.56 16.77
CA PHE A 242 -10.51 -13.60 17.88
C PHE A 242 -11.68 -13.92 18.82
N GLU A 243 -12.52 -14.92 18.51
CA GLU A 243 -13.76 -15.20 19.30
C GLU A 243 -13.46 -15.57 20.77
N ASN A 244 -12.31 -16.17 21.03
CA ASN A 244 -11.92 -16.61 22.39
C ASN A 244 -10.91 -15.65 23.05
N LEU A 245 -10.59 -14.51 22.45
CA LEU A 245 -9.66 -13.54 22.99
C LEU A 245 -10.39 -12.40 23.68
N ASN A 246 -9.88 -11.98 24.83
CA ASN A 246 -10.36 -10.78 25.48
C ASN A 246 -9.74 -9.50 24.87
N ALA A 247 -10.26 -8.35 25.27
CA ALA A 247 -9.88 -7.05 24.74
C ALA A 247 -8.38 -6.73 24.87
N ASP A 248 -7.77 -7.09 26.00
CA ASP A 248 -6.34 -6.82 26.27
C ASP A 248 -5.44 -7.79 25.52
N GLU A 249 -5.86 -9.03 25.32
CA GLU A 249 -5.17 -10.02 24.48
C GLU A 249 -5.16 -9.60 23.02
N ILE A 250 -6.29 -9.10 22.49
CA ILE A 250 -6.39 -8.58 21.11
C ILE A 250 -5.42 -7.40 20.93
N LEU A 251 -5.40 -6.48 21.89
CA LEU A 251 -4.49 -5.32 21.86
C LEU A 251 -3.03 -5.75 21.93
N ALA A 252 -2.69 -6.66 22.85
CA ALA A 252 -1.32 -7.17 23.03
C ALA A 252 -0.84 -7.93 21.78
N GLN A 253 -1.68 -8.80 21.21
CA GLN A 253 -1.37 -9.53 19.98
C GLN A 253 -1.02 -8.58 18.83
N ARG A 254 -1.82 -7.52 18.62
CA ARG A 254 -1.56 -6.51 17.58
C ARG A 254 -0.24 -5.79 17.82
N LYS A 255 0.01 -5.28 19.03
CA LYS A 255 1.26 -4.59 19.37
C LYS A 255 2.48 -5.48 19.17
N ASN A 256 2.41 -6.72 19.64
CA ASN A 256 3.51 -7.68 19.49
C ASN A 256 3.80 -8.00 18.01
N LYS A 257 2.77 -8.16 17.18
CA LYS A 257 2.92 -8.35 15.73
C LYS A 257 3.79 -7.26 15.11
N PHE A 258 3.46 -5.99 15.31
CA PHE A 258 4.22 -4.88 14.72
C PHE A 258 5.61 -4.74 15.30
N LEU A 259 5.80 -5.03 16.61
CA LEU A 259 7.10 -5.02 17.25
C LEU A 259 8.03 -6.15 16.77
N GLN A 260 7.50 -7.21 16.18
CA GLN A 260 8.30 -8.32 15.63
C GLN A 260 8.77 -8.08 14.19
N ILE A 261 8.12 -7.18 13.46
CA ILE A 261 8.52 -6.89 12.08
C ILE A 261 9.95 -6.37 12.04
N GLY A 262 10.82 -7.06 11.28
CA GLY A 262 12.23 -6.71 11.11
C GLY A 262 13.18 -7.16 12.23
N ARG A 263 12.69 -7.66 13.38
CA ARG A 263 13.57 -8.12 14.49
C ARG A 263 14.36 -9.38 14.16
N ASP A 264 13.77 -10.30 13.42
CA ASP A 264 14.39 -11.59 13.06
C ASP A 264 15.58 -11.45 12.10
N GLN A 265 15.75 -10.29 11.49
CA GLN A 265 16.81 -10.05 10.49
C GLN A 265 18.09 -9.48 11.11
N GLY A 266 18.09 -9.14 12.41
CA GLY A 266 19.24 -8.53 13.09
C GLY A 266 19.67 -7.20 12.45
N PHE A 267 20.84 -6.70 12.82
CA PHE A 267 21.49 -5.60 12.12
C PHE A 267 22.14 -6.15 10.85
N VAL A 268 21.54 -5.86 9.67
CA VAL A 268 22.15 -6.21 8.40
C VAL A 268 23.50 -5.49 8.29
N SER A 269 24.59 -6.22 8.05
CA SER A 269 25.90 -5.62 7.88
C SER A 269 25.91 -4.69 6.68
N LYS A 270 26.72 -3.62 6.70
CA LYS A 270 26.84 -2.67 5.58
C LYS A 270 27.12 -3.34 4.22
N SER A 271 27.66 -4.55 4.19
CA SER A 271 27.91 -5.31 2.97
C SER A 271 26.63 -5.76 2.26
N ASP A 272 25.55 -6.04 3.01
CA ASP A 272 24.30 -6.55 2.46
C ASP A 272 23.35 -5.42 2.01
N ILE A 273 23.47 -4.22 2.60
CA ILE A 273 22.75 -3.02 2.17
C ILE A 273 23.23 -2.55 0.80
N ASN A 274 24.48 -2.81 0.46
CA ASN A 274 25.08 -2.38 -0.83
C ASN A 274 24.64 -3.22 -2.04
N SER A 275 24.03 -4.38 -1.85
CA SER A 275 23.67 -5.26 -2.96
C SER A 275 22.35 -4.92 -3.65
N GLY A 276 21.47 -4.09 -3.05
CA GLY A 276 20.14 -3.80 -3.60
C GLY A 276 19.81 -2.34 -3.89
N LEU A 277 20.36 -1.39 -3.16
CA LEU A 277 19.96 0.04 -3.22
C LEU A 277 21.13 1.03 -3.25
N SER A 278 22.37 0.57 -3.30
CA SER A 278 23.50 1.51 -3.38
C SER A 278 23.62 2.08 -4.79
N PHE A 279 23.60 3.40 -4.88
CA PHE A 279 24.14 4.11 -6.02
C PHE A 279 25.60 3.69 -6.16
N LYS A 280 25.92 2.80 -7.09
CA LYS A 280 27.26 2.76 -7.63
C LYS A 280 27.47 4.11 -8.32
N ARG A 281 28.03 5.07 -7.59
CA ARG A 281 28.67 6.20 -8.27
C ARG A 281 29.73 5.54 -9.14
N ASP A 282 29.52 5.55 -10.46
CA ASP A 282 30.56 5.17 -11.40
C ASP A 282 31.80 5.97 -11.01
N ASN A 283 32.81 5.30 -10.49
CA ASN A 283 34.08 5.92 -10.17
C ASN A 283 34.58 6.55 -11.46
N LEU A 284 35.29 7.68 -11.35
CA LEU A 284 35.88 8.36 -12.51
C LEU A 284 36.60 7.35 -13.42
N TYR A 285 37.25 6.35 -12.82
CA TYR A 285 37.93 5.26 -13.50
C TYR A 285 36.96 4.39 -14.32
N GLU A 286 35.78 4.04 -13.82
CA GLU A 286 34.76 3.25 -14.56
C GLU A 286 34.17 4.06 -15.72
N LYS A 287 33.96 5.38 -15.54
CA LYS A 287 33.53 6.29 -16.62
C LYS A 287 34.59 6.41 -17.74
N VAL A 288 35.86 6.46 -17.38
CA VAL A 288 36.98 6.50 -18.33
C VAL A 288 37.09 5.19 -19.07
N MET A 289 36.95 4.05 -18.38
CA MET A 289 36.99 2.72 -18.98
C MET A 289 35.79 2.41 -19.89
N LYS A 290 34.58 2.84 -19.53
CA LYS A 290 33.40 2.76 -20.41
C LYS A 290 33.50 3.55 -21.70
N ASN A 291 34.30 4.64 -21.69
CA ASN A 291 34.53 5.52 -22.84
C ASN A 291 35.97 5.45 -23.36
N LYS A 292 36.64 4.33 -23.14
CA LYS A 292 38.07 4.14 -23.44
C LYS A 292 38.45 4.59 -24.84
N THR A 293 37.66 4.25 -25.86
CA THR A 293 37.90 4.66 -27.25
C THR A 293 37.81 6.19 -27.48
N LYS A 294 36.83 6.85 -26.80
CA LYS A 294 36.70 8.32 -26.90
C LYS A 294 37.80 9.06 -26.16
N VAL A 295 38.25 8.53 -25.01
CA VAL A 295 39.34 9.10 -24.23
C VAL A 295 40.67 8.97 -24.99
N ILE A 296 40.95 7.79 -25.58
CA ILE A 296 42.14 7.58 -26.40
C ILE A 296 42.13 8.51 -27.63
N GLY A 297 40.98 8.62 -28.30
CA GLY A 297 40.84 9.55 -29.45
C GLY A 297 41.11 11.01 -29.09
N ALA A 298 40.56 11.49 -27.97
CA ALA A 298 40.80 12.85 -27.49
C ALA A 298 42.27 13.09 -27.11
N THR A 299 42.92 12.11 -26.46
CA THR A 299 44.35 12.20 -26.08
C THR A 299 45.26 12.23 -27.32
N LEU A 300 44.94 11.44 -28.35
CA LEU A 300 45.68 11.48 -29.63
C LEU A 300 45.55 12.81 -30.36
N ILE A 301 44.34 13.40 -30.35
CA ILE A 301 44.11 14.73 -30.97
C ILE A 301 44.94 15.81 -30.24
N VAL A 302 44.95 15.79 -28.91
CA VAL A 302 45.75 16.75 -28.11
C VAL A 302 47.25 16.57 -28.36
N LEU A 303 47.75 15.34 -28.44
CA LEU A 303 49.14 15.06 -28.76
C LEU A 303 49.52 15.52 -30.17
N LEU A 304 48.68 15.26 -31.17
CA LEU A 304 48.90 15.71 -32.55
C LEU A 304 48.92 17.25 -32.67
N SER A 305 47.99 17.92 -31.96
CA SER A 305 47.97 19.40 -31.94
C SER A 305 49.20 20.00 -31.25
N ALA A 306 49.68 19.38 -30.15
CA ALA A 306 50.90 19.81 -29.48
C ALA A 306 52.15 19.63 -30.36
N VAL A 307 52.25 18.54 -31.12
CA VAL A 307 53.32 18.31 -32.08
C VAL A 307 53.25 19.33 -33.22
N LEU A 308 52.06 19.64 -33.72
CA LEU A 308 51.91 20.65 -34.78
C LEU A 308 52.34 22.04 -34.33
N ILE A 309 52.03 22.41 -33.09
CA ILE A 309 52.48 23.72 -32.50
C ILE A 309 54.01 23.77 -32.28
N TYR A 310 54.63 22.62 -32.00
CA TYR A 310 56.08 22.54 -31.80
C TYR A 310 56.88 22.69 -33.12
N PHE A 311 56.27 22.29 -34.26
CA PHE A 311 56.89 22.35 -35.57
C PHE A 311 56.52 23.62 -36.41
N LEU A 312 55.58 24.44 -35.91
CA LEU A 312 55.26 25.79 -36.42
C LEU A 312 56.02 26.84 -35.64
#